data_396832c77d5c14252cc59b0c013862b9
#
_entry.id   396832c77d5c14252cc59b0c013862b9
#
_cell.length_a   1.000
_cell.length_b   1.000
_cell.length_c   1.000
_cell.angle_alpha   90.00
_cell.angle_beta   90.00
_cell.angle_gamma   90.00
#
_symmetry.space_group_name_H-M   'P 1'
#
loop_
_entity.id
_entity.type
_entity.pdbx_description
1 polymer ?
#
loop_
_entity_poly.entity_id
_entity_poly.type
_entity_poly.pdbx_seq_one_letter_code
_entity_poly.pdbx_strand_id
1 'polypeptide(L)'
;MEKLIVGDHAAICNDCVELCIDILKDEKVKTFPNTLKLLNPVKIKEYLDDYVIGQDDAKIALSVAVSQHFKRINNPSKDIELEKTNVLMLGPTGCGKTMMARKIAEYLDLPFAICDATGITEAGYVGDDVESILTRLINEADGDMEKAARGIVYIDEIDKISRKGESASITRDVSGEGVQQALLKMIEGSIMRVPSTSKRKHPGSDMQEIDTRSILFICGGAFVGIDKLIKQRTGARSVGFHANVDNVEDNPNVFHDVTTKDLIKFGLIPEFVGRFGLITNVDELSEDQLVQILTDTKNSTIKQYQYMFELDGINLSFEQDALREIAKRAKELKTNARGLKNIIEKILMPYQIDAVDLVERGLKSIRISKDTIDGKPAIMIFDKKKNEQKQQSTNG
;
A
#
# COMPACT_ATOMS: atom_id res chain seq x y z
N MET A 1 -39.45 -18.54 -18.52
CA MET A 1 -39.52 -19.22 -17.19
C MET A 1 -38.79 -20.54 -17.30
N GLU A 2 -37.55 -20.61 -16.84
CA GLU A 2 -36.75 -21.84 -16.95
C GLU A 2 -36.73 -22.67 -15.66
N LYS A 3 -36.93 -22.04 -14.50
CA LYS A 3 -36.98 -22.75 -13.18
C LYS A 3 -37.99 -22.09 -12.26
N LEU A 4 -38.72 -22.91 -11.51
CA LEU A 4 -39.69 -22.52 -10.51
C LEU A 4 -39.26 -23.08 -9.15
N ILE A 5 -39.13 -22.24 -8.14
CA ILE A 5 -38.92 -22.68 -6.75
C ILE A 5 -40.30 -22.68 -6.08
N VAL A 6 -40.76 -23.86 -5.68
CA VAL A 6 -42.08 -24.07 -5.10
C VAL A 6 -41.94 -24.30 -3.61
N GLY A 7 -42.61 -23.47 -2.79
CA GLY A 7 -42.79 -23.66 -1.34
C GLY A 7 -44.21 -24.10 -1.02
N ASP A 8 -44.51 -24.35 0.25
CA ASP A 8 -45.80 -24.90 0.72
C ASP A 8 -47.03 -24.03 0.37
N HIS A 9 -46.84 -22.72 0.20
CA HIS A 9 -47.95 -21.77 -0.06
C HIS A 9 -47.69 -20.77 -1.19
N ALA A 10 -46.53 -20.83 -1.82
CA ALA A 10 -46.15 -19.93 -2.91
C ALA A 10 -45.07 -20.50 -3.80
N ALA A 11 -45.00 -20.00 -5.04
CA ALA A 11 -43.93 -20.34 -5.98
C ALA A 11 -43.30 -19.06 -6.55
N ILE A 12 -41.97 -19.06 -6.73
CA ILE A 12 -41.23 -17.93 -7.28
C ILE A 12 -40.40 -18.42 -8.47
N CYS A 13 -40.42 -17.69 -9.59
CA CYS A 13 -39.60 -18.01 -10.74
C CYS A 13 -38.18 -17.41 -10.63
N ASN A 14 -37.23 -17.94 -11.42
CA ASN A 14 -35.85 -17.41 -11.46
C ASN A 14 -35.79 -15.91 -11.72
N ASP A 15 -36.62 -15.38 -12.64
CA ASP A 15 -36.66 -13.95 -12.97
C ASP A 15 -37.11 -13.09 -11.78
N CYS A 16 -38.09 -13.58 -11.01
CA CYS A 16 -38.51 -12.92 -9.76
C CYS A 16 -37.45 -13.01 -8.65
N VAL A 17 -36.69 -14.12 -8.62
CA VAL A 17 -35.56 -14.23 -7.66
C VAL A 17 -34.45 -13.24 -8.03
N GLU A 18 -34.11 -13.10 -9.30
CA GLU A 18 -33.14 -12.11 -9.76
C GLU A 18 -33.61 -10.68 -9.45
N LEU A 19 -34.89 -10.37 -9.73
CA LEU A 19 -35.47 -9.07 -9.36
C LEU A 19 -35.42 -8.81 -7.84
N CYS A 20 -35.73 -9.82 -7.03
CA CYS A 20 -35.62 -9.69 -5.57
C CYS A 20 -34.17 -9.47 -5.13
N ILE A 21 -33.21 -10.16 -5.75
CA ILE A 21 -31.77 -9.99 -5.47
C ILE A 21 -31.33 -8.57 -5.86
N ASP A 22 -31.79 -8.03 -6.97
CA ASP A 22 -31.46 -6.68 -7.42
C ASP A 22 -32.06 -5.63 -6.47
N ILE A 23 -33.34 -5.79 -6.07
CA ILE A 23 -33.97 -4.90 -5.07
C ILE A 23 -33.20 -4.95 -3.73
N LEU A 24 -32.80 -6.16 -3.28
CA LEU A 24 -32.03 -6.31 -2.04
C LEU A 24 -30.60 -5.76 -2.16
N LYS A 25 -30.02 -5.77 -3.36
CA LYS A 25 -28.73 -5.11 -3.62
C LYS A 25 -28.89 -3.59 -3.57
N ASP A 26 -29.95 -3.06 -4.20
CA ASP A 26 -30.24 -1.61 -4.16
C ASP A 26 -30.52 -1.11 -2.73
N GLU A 27 -31.18 -1.92 -1.90
CA GLU A 27 -31.35 -1.59 -0.47
C GLU A 27 -30.03 -1.68 0.31
N LYS A 28 -29.13 -2.63 -0.02
CA LYS A 28 -27.80 -2.72 0.59
C LYS A 28 -26.88 -1.56 0.18
N VAL A 29 -27.02 -1.04 -1.03
CA VAL A 29 -26.27 0.13 -1.52
C VAL A 29 -26.60 1.39 -0.71
N LYS A 30 -27.78 1.47 -0.12
CA LYS A 30 -28.17 2.61 0.75
C LYS A 30 -27.65 2.53 2.19
N THR A 31 -27.09 1.40 2.60
CA THR A 31 -26.47 1.22 3.92
C THR A 31 -24.94 1.04 3.78
N PHE A 32 -24.23 2.09 3.30
CA PHE A 32 -22.84 2.23 3.70
C PHE A 32 -22.82 2.21 5.24
N PRO A 33 -21.92 1.44 5.87
CA PRO A 33 -21.88 1.36 7.31
C PRO A 33 -21.65 2.76 7.87
N ASN A 34 -22.73 3.42 8.20
CA ASN A 34 -22.76 4.71 8.89
C ASN A 34 -22.41 4.49 10.38
N THR A 35 -21.41 3.64 10.61
CA THR A 35 -20.96 3.32 11.94
C THR A 35 -19.84 4.29 12.29
N LEU A 36 -20.21 5.37 12.98
CA LEU A 36 -19.28 6.28 13.66
C LEU A 36 -18.13 5.54 14.38
N LYS A 37 -18.35 4.28 14.75
CA LYS A 37 -17.33 3.39 15.33
C LYS A 37 -16.19 3.05 14.37
N LEU A 38 -16.45 2.82 13.08
CA LEU A 38 -15.41 2.53 12.08
C LEU A 38 -14.59 3.76 11.71
N LEU A 39 -15.18 4.96 11.84
CA LEU A 39 -14.51 6.22 11.55
C LEU A 39 -13.76 6.81 12.74
N ASN A 40 -13.62 6.07 13.84
CA ASN A 40 -12.84 6.49 14.98
C ASN A 40 -11.33 6.37 14.64
N PRO A 41 -10.55 7.49 14.66
CA PRO A 41 -9.13 7.45 14.33
C PRO A 41 -8.32 6.49 15.19
N VAL A 42 -8.69 6.33 16.46
CA VAL A 42 -8.02 5.39 17.37
C VAL A 42 -8.17 3.95 16.88
N LYS A 43 -9.37 3.57 16.44
CA LYS A 43 -9.65 2.23 15.92
C LYS A 43 -8.93 1.95 14.58
N ILE A 44 -8.84 2.96 13.73
CA ILE A 44 -8.07 2.86 12.48
C ILE A 44 -6.59 2.67 12.80
N LYS A 45 -6.04 3.44 13.77
CA LYS A 45 -4.64 3.28 14.21
C LYS A 45 -4.40 1.90 14.81
N GLU A 46 -5.24 1.43 15.73
CA GLU A 46 -5.14 0.09 16.33
C GLU A 46 -5.11 -1.00 15.24
N TYR A 47 -5.96 -0.89 14.22
CA TYR A 47 -5.94 -1.82 13.10
C TYR A 47 -4.64 -1.74 12.29
N LEU A 48 -4.10 -0.54 12.07
CA LEU A 48 -2.82 -0.38 11.38
C LEU A 48 -1.65 -0.95 12.20
N ASP A 49 -1.71 -0.89 13.53
CA ASP A 49 -0.69 -1.44 14.42
C ASP A 49 -0.54 -2.96 14.28
N ASP A 50 -1.60 -3.68 13.91
CA ASP A 50 -1.56 -5.12 13.61
C ASP A 50 -0.68 -5.48 12.39
N TYR A 51 -0.49 -4.54 11.45
CA TYR A 51 0.16 -4.79 10.15
C TYR A 51 1.43 -3.99 9.92
N VAL A 52 1.59 -2.84 10.57
CA VAL A 52 2.69 -1.91 10.33
C VAL A 52 3.40 -1.63 11.65
N ILE A 53 4.66 -1.99 11.73
CA ILE A 53 5.51 -1.74 12.90
C ILE A 53 6.07 -0.32 12.85
N GLY A 54 6.05 0.38 13.98
CA GLY A 54 6.47 1.77 14.07
C GLY A 54 5.58 2.72 13.29
N GLN A 55 6.12 3.82 12.78
CA GLN A 55 5.43 4.80 11.93
C GLN A 55 4.22 5.45 12.61
N ASP A 56 4.31 5.70 13.93
CA ASP A 56 3.15 6.15 14.71
C ASP A 56 2.59 7.48 14.23
N ASP A 57 3.44 8.44 13.88
CA ASP A 57 3.01 9.76 13.40
C ASP A 57 2.25 9.63 12.07
N ALA A 58 2.75 8.82 11.15
CA ALA A 58 2.07 8.57 9.87
C ALA A 58 0.73 7.85 10.06
N LYS A 59 0.66 6.87 10.97
CA LYS A 59 -0.58 6.15 11.30
C LYS A 59 -1.62 7.09 11.91
N ILE A 60 -1.23 7.93 12.86
CA ILE A 60 -2.10 8.93 13.49
C ILE A 60 -2.61 9.91 12.42
N ALA A 61 -1.70 10.47 11.63
CA ALA A 61 -2.02 11.43 10.60
C ALA A 61 -3.03 10.86 9.57
N LEU A 62 -2.77 9.66 9.05
CA LEU A 62 -3.66 8.97 8.13
C LEU A 62 -5.01 8.64 8.76
N SER A 63 -5.03 8.14 10.00
CA SER A 63 -6.27 7.79 10.70
C SER A 63 -7.17 9.01 10.89
N VAL A 64 -6.57 10.16 11.23
CA VAL A 64 -7.30 11.42 11.38
C VAL A 64 -7.81 11.92 10.02
N ALA A 65 -6.95 11.94 8.99
CA ALA A 65 -7.32 12.39 7.64
C ALA A 65 -8.50 11.59 7.06
N VAL A 66 -8.43 10.27 7.18
CA VAL A 66 -9.51 9.37 6.74
C VAL A 66 -10.80 9.63 7.49
N SER A 67 -10.73 9.73 8.82
CA SER A 67 -11.92 10.05 9.64
C SER A 67 -12.55 11.38 9.24
N GLN A 68 -11.74 12.42 9.05
CA GLN A 68 -12.21 13.75 8.62
C GLN A 68 -12.84 13.71 7.22
N HIS A 69 -12.17 13.01 6.27
CA HIS A 69 -12.66 12.85 4.90
C HIS A 69 -14.08 12.24 4.89
N PHE A 70 -14.29 11.12 5.59
CA PHE A 70 -15.59 10.45 5.61
C PHE A 70 -16.64 11.20 6.44
N LYS A 71 -16.24 11.94 7.47
CA LYS A 71 -17.14 12.87 8.16
C LYS A 71 -17.65 13.95 7.22
N ARG A 72 -16.77 14.51 6.38
CA ARG A 72 -17.12 15.52 5.38
C ARG A 72 -18.14 15.02 4.36
N ILE A 73 -17.93 13.83 3.79
CA ILE A 73 -18.83 13.27 2.76
C ILE A 73 -20.17 12.82 3.34
N ASN A 74 -20.16 12.27 4.56
CA ASN A 74 -21.38 11.73 5.18
C ASN A 74 -22.26 12.79 5.85
N ASN A 75 -21.72 13.99 6.11
CA ASN A 75 -22.42 15.06 6.80
C ASN A 75 -22.28 16.40 6.05
N PRO A 76 -22.83 16.54 4.85
CA PRO A 76 -22.80 17.81 4.13
C PRO A 76 -23.57 18.87 4.92
N SER A 77 -22.90 19.98 5.25
CA SER A 77 -23.53 21.14 5.87
C SER A 77 -23.98 22.14 4.80
N LYS A 78 -25.07 22.86 5.06
CA LYS A 78 -25.51 23.97 4.19
C LYS A 78 -24.79 25.27 4.49
N ASP A 79 -24.31 25.43 5.73
CA ASP A 79 -23.75 26.68 6.23
C ASP A 79 -22.22 26.69 6.27
N ILE A 80 -21.59 25.49 6.25
CA ILE A 80 -20.13 25.34 6.36
C ILE A 80 -19.64 24.42 5.25
N GLU A 81 -18.83 24.92 4.36
CA GLU A 81 -18.15 24.14 3.35
C GLU A 81 -16.84 23.56 3.94
N LEU A 82 -16.76 22.23 4.04
CA LEU A 82 -15.57 21.54 4.49
C LEU A 82 -14.67 21.26 3.30
N GLU A 83 -13.46 21.77 3.34
CA GLU A 83 -12.45 21.55 2.29
C GLU A 83 -12.04 20.09 2.17
N LYS A 84 -11.71 19.69 0.94
CA LYS A 84 -11.17 18.36 0.66
C LYS A 84 -9.73 18.26 1.14
N THR A 85 -9.41 17.24 1.92
CA THR A 85 -8.06 16.97 2.40
C THR A 85 -7.48 15.75 1.71
N ASN A 86 -6.40 15.93 0.96
CA ASN A 86 -5.60 14.82 0.43
C ASN A 86 -4.32 14.69 1.26
N VAL A 87 -3.68 13.53 1.18
CA VAL A 87 -2.53 13.19 2.01
C VAL A 87 -1.28 13.01 1.15
N LEU A 88 -0.17 13.61 1.58
CA LEU A 88 1.16 13.37 1.01
C LEU A 88 2.03 12.64 2.05
N MET A 89 2.58 11.49 1.67
CA MET A 89 3.46 10.68 2.51
C MET A 89 4.89 10.69 1.95
N LEU A 90 5.82 11.18 2.75
CA LEU A 90 7.24 11.21 2.40
C LEU A 90 8.01 10.12 3.14
N GLY A 91 9.10 9.65 2.55
CA GLY A 91 10.07 8.80 3.24
C GLY A 91 10.48 7.56 2.45
N PRO A 92 11.46 6.78 2.96
CA PRO A 92 12.13 5.73 2.23
C PRO A 92 11.18 4.67 1.64
N THR A 93 11.61 4.04 0.55
CA THR A 93 10.89 2.92 -0.05
C THR A 93 10.94 1.70 0.88
N GLY A 94 9.83 0.94 0.96
CA GLY A 94 9.76 -0.26 1.79
C GLY A 94 9.45 -0.01 3.27
N CYS A 95 9.10 1.23 3.67
CA CYS A 95 8.76 1.59 5.07
C CYS A 95 7.25 1.58 5.36
N GLY A 96 6.41 1.05 4.46
CA GLY A 96 4.99 0.78 4.75
C GLY A 96 3.98 1.78 4.18
N LYS A 97 4.36 2.81 3.40
CA LYS A 97 3.44 3.81 2.83
C LYS A 97 2.23 3.19 2.12
N THR A 98 2.48 2.40 1.09
CA THR A 98 1.44 1.72 0.30
C THR A 98 0.64 0.73 1.15
N MET A 99 1.28 0.05 2.10
CA MET A 99 0.64 -0.91 3.01
C MET A 99 -0.39 -0.22 3.89
N MET A 100 -0.06 0.93 4.49
CA MET A 100 -0.98 1.71 5.33
C MET A 100 -2.23 2.13 4.55
N ALA A 101 -2.06 2.69 3.35
CA ALA A 101 -3.19 3.10 2.51
C ALA A 101 -4.10 1.92 2.15
N ARG A 102 -3.51 0.78 1.76
CA ARG A 102 -4.25 -0.46 1.44
C ARG A 102 -5.02 -0.98 2.65
N LYS A 103 -4.37 -1.04 3.83
CA LYS A 103 -4.99 -1.55 5.05
C LYS A 103 -6.14 -0.67 5.55
N ILE A 104 -6.07 0.63 5.35
CA ILE A 104 -7.20 1.53 5.62
C ILE A 104 -8.39 1.22 4.70
N ALA A 105 -8.13 1.04 3.40
CA ALA A 105 -9.20 0.70 2.46
C ALA A 105 -9.85 -0.66 2.80
N GLU A 106 -9.05 -1.67 3.15
CA GLU A 106 -9.53 -2.97 3.63
C GLU A 106 -10.36 -2.84 4.92
N TYR A 107 -9.90 -2.04 5.88
CA TYR A 107 -10.63 -1.82 7.15
C TYR A 107 -12.01 -1.19 6.95
N LEU A 108 -12.11 -0.29 5.96
CA LEU A 108 -13.34 0.43 5.66
C LEU A 108 -14.20 -0.23 4.57
N ASP A 109 -13.75 -1.34 4.02
CA ASP A 109 -14.40 -2.05 2.89
C ASP A 109 -14.65 -1.12 1.68
N LEU A 110 -13.60 -0.39 1.28
CA LEU A 110 -13.66 0.58 0.20
C LEU A 110 -12.87 0.12 -1.03
N PRO A 111 -13.30 0.49 -2.24
CA PRO A 111 -12.50 0.32 -3.46
C PRO A 111 -11.15 1.00 -3.30
N PHE A 112 -10.09 0.31 -3.73
CA PHE A 112 -8.73 0.78 -3.58
C PHE A 112 -7.94 0.62 -4.87
N ALA A 113 -7.57 1.74 -5.50
CA ALA A 113 -6.73 1.74 -6.67
C ALA A 113 -5.30 2.19 -6.33
N ILE A 114 -4.32 1.50 -6.91
CA ILE A 114 -2.90 1.89 -6.86
C ILE A 114 -2.47 2.30 -8.26
N CYS A 115 -1.75 3.40 -8.32
CA CYS A 115 -1.11 3.89 -9.53
C CYS A 115 0.32 4.32 -9.24
N ASP A 116 1.21 4.08 -10.19
CA ASP A 116 2.58 4.60 -10.20
C ASP A 116 2.61 5.87 -11.04
N ALA A 117 3.07 6.98 -10.45
CA ALA A 117 3.13 8.26 -11.14
C ALA A 117 4.07 8.26 -12.36
N THR A 118 5.06 7.36 -12.38
CA THR A 118 6.03 7.26 -13.50
C THR A 118 5.42 6.67 -14.77
N GLY A 119 4.33 5.92 -14.65
CA GLY A 119 3.59 5.35 -15.79
C GLY A 119 2.60 6.32 -16.42
N ILE A 120 2.35 7.47 -15.77
CA ILE A 120 1.36 8.44 -16.21
C ILE A 120 2.01 9.47 -17.14
N THR A 121 1.30 9.82 -18.21
CA THR A 121 1.73 10.86 -19.15
C THR A 121 0.62 11.91 -19.35
N GLU A 122 1.01 13.07 -19.87
CA GLU A 122 0.04 14.07 -20.32
C GLU A 122 -0.79 13.50 -21.47
N ALA A 123 -2.09 13.78 -21.51
CA ALA A 123 -3.01 13.30 -22.53
C ALA A 123 -2.49 13.52 -23.96
N GLY A 124 -2.50 12.45 -24.77
CA GLY A 124 -2.04 12.47 -26.17
C GLY A 124 -0.58 12.01 -26.37
N TYR A 125 0.11 11.58 -25.32
CA TYR A 125 1.44 10.96 -25.38
C TYR A 125 1.37 9.46 -25.08
N VAL A 126 2.48 8.74 -25.34
CA VAL A 126 2.56 7.30 -25.09
C VAL A 126 2.72 7.06 -23.58
N GLY A 127 1.72 6.44 -22.96
CA GLY A 127 1.62 6.13 -21.55
C GLY A 127 0.16 6.02 -21.10
N ASP A 128 -0.05 5.78 -19.82
CA ASP A 128 -1.39 5.78 -19.23
C ASP A 128 -1.86 7.22 -18.99
N ASP A 129 -3.06 7.56 -19.45
CA ASP A 129 -3.67 8.85 -19.14
C ASP A 129 -4.08 8.90 -17.66
N VAL A 130 -4.16 10.11 -17.10
CA VAL A 130 -4.56 10.32 -15.68
C VAL A 130 -5.93 9.68 -15.38
N GLU A 131 -6.85 9.67 -16.35
CA GLU A 131 -8.18 9.05 -16.26
C GLU A 131 -8.13 7.52 -16.07
N SER A 132 -7.04 6.87 -16.47
CA SER A 132 -6.84 5.43 -16.26
C SER A 132 -6.86 5.03 -14.79
N ILE A 133 -6.46 5.94 -13.88
CA ILE A 133 -6.50 5.76 -12.44
C ILE A 133 -7.95 5.54 -11.97
N LEU A 134 -8.85 6.37 -12.46
CA LEU A 134 -10.29 6.28 -12.14
C LEU A 134 -10.92 5.03 -12.73
N THR A 135 -10.51 4.63 -13.94
CA THR A 135 -10.95 3.37 -14.55
C THR A 135 -10.54 2.17 -13.70
N ARG A 136 -9.32 2.16 -13.13
CA ARG A 136 -8.88 1.13 -12.18
C ARG A 136 -9.75 1.12 -10.93
N LEU A 137 -10.05 2.30 -10.36
CA LEU A 137 -10.90 2.40 -9.17
C LEU A 137 -12.32 1.90 -9.43
N ILE A 138 -12.89 2.19 -10.60
CA ILE A 138 -14.23 1.70 -11.02
C ILE A 138 -14.22 0.17 -11.16
N ASN A 139 -13.15 -0.41 -11.70
CA ASN A 139 -13.01 -1.87 -11.79
C ASN A 139 -12.92 -2.52 -10.41
N GLU A 140 -12.21 -1.92 -9.46
CA GLU A 140 -12.15 -2.39 -8.06
C GLU A 140 -13.51 -2.25 -7.33
N ALA A 141 -14.40 -1.42 -7.85
CA ALA A 141 -15.77 -1.25 -7.38
C ALA A 141 -16.79 -2.11 -8.15
N ASP A 142 -16.34 -3.09 -8.96
CA ASP A 142 -17.18 -3.95 -9.81
C ASP A 142 -18.07 -3.15 -10.82
N GLY A 143 -17.62 -1.95 -11.20
CA GLY A 143 -18.35 -1.05 -12.09
C GLY A 143 -19.38 -0.15 -11.40
N ASP A 144 -19.50 -0.21 -10.10
CA ASP A 144 -20.37 0.65 -9.28
C ASP A 144 -19.73 2.04 -9.14
N MET A 145 -20.30 3.04 -9.83
CA MET A 145 -19.81 4.42 -9.85
C MET A 145 -19.96 5.13 -8.50
N GLU A 146 -21.03 4.85 -7.74
CA GLU A 146 -21.25 5.47 -6.44
C GLU A 146 -20.25 4.93 -5.41
N LYS A 147 -20.00 3.61 -5.47
CA LYS A 147 -19.00 2.97 -4.63
C LYS A 147 -17.59 3.46 -5.01
N ALA A 148 -17.27 3.54 -6.30
CA ALA A 148 -15.99 4.05 -6.79
C ALA A 148 -15.74 5.50 -6.36
N ALA A 149 -16.75 6.37 -6.43
CA ALA A 149 -16.64 7.78 -6.02
C ALA A 149 -16.30 7.96 -4.54
N ARG A 150 -16.45 6.94 -3.70
CA ARG A 150 -16.07 6.94 -2.27
C ARG A 150 -14.79 6.17 -1.98
N GLY A 151 -14.10 5.69 -3.00
CA GLY A 151 -12.89 4.91 -2.89
C GLY A 151 -11.67 5.69 -2.43
N ILE A 152 -10.58 4.96 -2.29
CA ILE A 152 -9.25 5.50 -1.99
C ILE A 152 -8.33 5.24 -3.18
N VAL A 153 -7.63 6.28 -3.63
CA VAL A 153 -6.59 6.19 -4.65
C VAL A 153 -5.23 6.45 -4.01
N TYR A 154 -4.31 5.52 -4.18
CA TYR A 154 -2.91 5.68 -3.78
C TYR A 154 -2.04 5.89 -5.02
N ILE A 155 -1.37 7.04 -5.09
CA ILE A 155 -0.43 7.37 -6.17
C ILE A 155 0.98 7.24 -5.60
N ASP A 156 1.71 6.22 -6.05
CA ASP A 156 3.10 5.98 -5.63
C ASP A 156 4.08 6.77 -6.51
N GLU A 157 5.30 6.91 -6.01
CA GLU A 157 6.43 7.54 -6.70
C GLU A 157 6.17 8.98 -7.20
N ILE A 158 5.35 9.75 -6.47
CA ILE A 158 4.96 11.11 -6.85
C ILE A 158 6.17 12.06 -6.97
N ASP A 159 7.27 11.76 -6.30
CA ASP A 159 8.53 12.50 -6.39
C ASP A 159 9.20 12.38 -7.76
N LYS A 160 8.86 11.37 -8.55
CA LYS A 160 9.44 11.14 -9.89
C LYS A 160 8.89 12.07 -10.97
N ILE A 161 7.70 12.65 -10.76
CA ILE A 161 7.13 13.66 -11.65
C ILE A 161 7.53 15.09 -11.24
N SER A 162 8.51 15.24 -10.35
CA SER A 162 9.10 16.54 -10.03
C SER A 162 9.86 17.10 -11.23
N ARG A 163 9.83 18.42 -11.42
CA ARG A 163 10.64 19.11 -12.45
C ARG A 163 12.11 18.82 -12.20
N LYS A 164 12.81 18.27 -13.18
CA LYS A 164 14.26 18.16 -13.15
C LYS A 164 14.81 19.52 -13.59
N GLY A 165 15.47 20.22 -12.63
CA GLY A 165 16.20 21.45 -12.72
C GLY A 165 16.20 22.27 -14.03
N GLU A 166 16.57 23.55 -13.97
CA GLU A 166 16.68 24.52 -15.06
C GLU A 166 17.64 24.09 -16.20
N SER A 167 17.29 23.03 -16.92
CA SER A 167 17.81 22.84 -18.26
C SER A 167 16.97 23.71 -19.18
N ALA A 168 17.59 24.75 -19.73
CA ALA A 168 17.01 25.72 -20.67
C ALA A 168 16.62 25.07 -22.03
N SER A 169 16.01 23.90 -22.03
CA SER A 169 15.39 23.34 -23.22
C SER A 169 13.93 23.80 -23.28
N ILE A 170 13.59 24.50 -24.33
CA ILE A 170 12.26 25.05 -24.67
C ILE A 170 11.22 23.93 -24.89
N THR A 171 11.57 22.67 -24.66
CA THR A 171 10.68 21.53 -24.80
C THR A 171 9.81 21.40 -23.51
N ARG A 172 8.50 21.46 -23.72
CA ARG A 172 7.47 21.25 -22.69
C ARG A 172 7.78 19.94 -21.94
N ASP A 173 7.89 20.00 -20.61
CA ASP A 173 8.12 18.83 -19.77
C ASP A 173 6.82 18.03 -19.62
N VAL A 174 6.60 17.11 -20.56
CA VAL A 174 5.39 16.27 -20.66
C VAL A 174 5.36 15.14 -19.62
N SER A 175 6.48 14.87 -18.97
CA SER A 175 6.63 13.81 -17.96
C SER A 175 6.67 14.33 -16.52
N GLY A 176 6.83 15.60 -16.31
CA GLY A 176 6.92 16.22 -14.98
C GLY A 176 5.77 17.17 -14.72
N GLU A 177 5.91 18.47 -15.10
CA GLU A 177 4.90 19.49 -14.80
C GLU A 177 3.54 19.20 -15.44
N GLY A 178 3.51 18.73 -16.71
CA GLY A 178 2.26 18.40 -17.39
C GLY A 178 1.44 17.34 -16.67
N VAL A 179 2.11 16.31 -16.15
CA VAL A 179 1.46 15.26 -15.35
C VAL A 179 0.94 15.82 -14.02
N GLN A 180 1.72 16.68 -13.32
CA GLN A 180 1.26 17.33 -12.08
C GLN A 180 0.00 18.17 -12.33
N GLN A 181 -0.06 18.93 -13.43
CA GLN A 181 -1.24 19.72 -13.80
C GLN A 181 -2.45 18.86 -14.15
N ALA A 182 -2.24 17.71 -14.83
CA ALA A 182 -3.32 16.78 -15.13
C ALA A 182 -3.88 16.12 -13.86
N LEU A 183 -2.99 15.68 -12.96
CA LEU A 183 -3.38 15.12 -11.65
C LEU A 183 -4.07 16.16 -10.77
N LEU A 184 -3.70 17.44 -10.88
CA LEU A 184 -4.28 18.52 -10.08
C LEU A 184 -5.80 18.57 -10.19
N LYS A 185 -6.35 18.51 -11.41
CA LYS A 185 -7.80 18.53 -11.65
C LYS A 185 -8.54 17.40 -10.93
N MET A 186 -7.93 16.21 -10.92
CA MET A 186 -8.50 15.03 -10.27
C MET A 186 -8.42 15.14 -8.74
N ILE A 187 -7.29 15.60 -8.22
CA ILE A 187 -7.04 15.71 -6.76
C ILE A 187 -7.84 16.85 -6.15
N GLU A 188 -8.03 17.96 -6.86
CA GLU A 188 -8.90 19.07 -6.45
C GLU A 188 -10.35 18.64 -6.23
N GLY A 189 -10.83 17.76 -7.08
CA GLY A 189 -12.21 17.30 -7.09
C GLY A 189 -13.04 17.95 -8.21
N SER A 190 -13.30 17.17 -9.22
CA SER A 190 -14.08 17.57 -10.39
C SER A 190 -14.88 16.38 -10.94
N ILE A 191 -15.82 16.64 -11.84
CA ILE A 191 -16.47 15.60 -12.61
C ILE A 191 -15.53 15.25 -13.77
N MET A 192 -15.10 14.00 -13.82
CA MET A 192 -14.22 13.49 -14.87
C MET A 192 -14.92 12.46 -15.72
N ARG A 193 -14.58 12.43 -17.02
CA ARG A 193 -15.13 11.46 -17.97
C ARG A 193 -14.15 10.32 -18.13
N VAL A 194 -14.65 9.10 -17.95
CA VAL A 194 -13.88 7.87 -18.09
C VAL A 194 -14.55 6.93 -19.08
N PRO A 195 -13.79 6.09 -19.80
CA PRO A 195 -14.38 5.09 -20.69
C PRO A 195 -15.26 4.12 -19.90
N SER A 196 -16.44 3.78 -20.44
CA SER A 196 -17.32 2.78 -19.85
C SER A 196 -16.66 1.41 -19.84
N THR A 197 -16.64 0.74 -18.67
CA THR A 197 -16.12 -0.63 -18.52
C THR A 197 -17.14 -1.69 -18.90
N SER A 198 -18.33 -1.32 -19.39
CA SER A 198 -19.37 -2.27 -19.77
C SER A 198 -18.91 -3.20 -20.89
N LYS A 199 -19.13 -4.52 -20.71
CA LYS A 199 -18.70 -5.60 -21.64
C LYS A 199 -19.31 -5.53 -23.04
N ARG A 200 -20.22 -4.58 -23.32
CA ARG A 200 -20.84 -4.37 -24.64
C ARG A 200 -20.06 -3.28 -25.38
N LYS A 201 -19.09 -3.68 -26.19
CA LYS A 201 -18.40 -2.82 -27.14
C LYS A 201 -19.37 -2.43 -28.27
N HIS A 202 -20.06 -1.32 -28.12
CA HIS A 202 -20.61 -0.62 -29.25
C HIS A 202 -19.59 0.41 -29.76
N PRO A 203 -19.43 0.58 -31.09
CA PRO A 203 -18.60 1.65 -31.65
C PRO A 203 -19.28 3.01 -31.33
N GLY A 204 -18.71 3.75 -30.43
CA GLY A 204 -19.26 4.98 -29.84
C GLY A 204 -19.28 4.87 -28.29
N SER A 205 -18.20 4.33 -27.70
CA SER A 205 -18.09 4.01 -26.28
C SER A 205 -18.69 5.11 -25.42
N ASP A 206 -19.76 4.76 -24.69
CA ASP A 206 -20.37 5.65 -23.71
C ASP A 206 -19.31 6.05 -22.67
N MET A 207 -19.02 7.34 -22.60
CA MET A 207 -18.20 7.91 -21.53
C MET A 207 -19.08 8.01 -20.30
N GLN A 208 -18.57 7.57 -19.16
CA GLN A 208 -19.21 7.71 -17.86
C GLN A 208 -18.58 8.87 -17.09
N GLU A 209 -19.36 9.52 -16.25
CA GLU A 209 -18.89 10.64 -15.42
C GLU A 209 -18.73 10.17 -13.99
N ILE A 210 -17.56 10.42 -13.39
CA ILE A 210 -17.26 10.17 -11.98
C ILE A 210 -16.91 11.47 -11.27
N ASP A 211 -17.49 11.67 -10.09
CA ASP A 211 -17.19 12.80 -9.23
C ASP A 211 -16.01 12.46 -8.29
N THR A 212 -14.88 13.12 -8.47
CA THR A 212 -13.68 12.87 -7.68
C THR A 212 -13.64 13.64 -6.36
N ARG A 213 -14.63 14.49 -6.04
CA ARG A 213 -14.69 15.25 -4.78
C ARG A 213 -14.78 14.36 -3.56
N SER A 214 -15.40 13.18 -3.68
CA SER A 214 -15.55 12.22 -2.60
C SER A 214 -14.49 11.10 -2.59
N ILE A 215 -13.57 11.08 -3.54
CA ILE A 215 -12.42 10.16 -3.55
C ILE A 215 -11.32 10.72 -2.65
N LEU A 216 -10.75 9.87 -1.79
CA LEU A 216 -9.57 10.20 -1.00
C LEU A 216 -8.30 9.89 -1.81
N PHE A 217 -7.48 10.90 -2.06
CA PHE A 217 -6.17 10.71 -2.68
C PHE A 217 -5.08 10.72 -1.63
N ILE A 218 -4.25 9.69 -1.67
CA ILE A 218 -3.05 9.53 -0.87
C ILE A 218 -1.88 9.41 -1.84
N CYS A 219 -0.95 10.35 -1.80
CA CYS A 219 0.24 10.31 -2.65
C CYS A 219 1.46 9.92 -1.82
N GLY A 220 2.30 9.04 -2.34
CA GLY A 220 3.53 8.60 -1.68
C GLY A 220 4.77 8.84 -2.55
N GLY A 221 5.88 9.22 -1.93
CA GLY A 221 7.15 9.38 -2.62
C GLY A 221 8.34 9.18 -1.69
N ALA A 222 9.49 8.80 -2.28
CA ALA A 222 10.73 8.64 -1.53
C ALA A 222 11.42 9.98 -1.28
N PHE A 223 11.26 10.95 -2.15
CA PHE A 223 11.83 12.29 -2.10
C PHE A 223 13.35 12.29 -1.82
N VAL A 224 14.06 11.41 -2.52
CA VAL A 224 15.52 11.25 -2.37
C VAL A 224 16.23 12.58 -2.66
N GLY A 225 17.00 13.08 -1.69
CA GLY A 225 17.74 14.35 -1.81
C GLY A 225 17.03 15.57 -1.22
N ILE A 226 15.78 15.46 -0.77
CA ILE A 226 15.06 16.56 -0.10
C ILE A 226 15.72 16.93 1.23
N ASP A 227 16.39 15.96 1.88
CA ASP A 227 17.19 16.14 3.09
C ASP A 227 18.27 17.22 2.93
N LYS A 228 18.89 17.32 1.75
CA LYS A 228 19.88 18.37 1.43
C LYS A 228 19.23 19.76 1.41
N LEU A 229 18.01 19.87 0.86
CA LEU A 229 17.28 21.13 0.80
C LEU A 229 16.86 21.58 2.19
N ILE A 230 16.41 20.64 3.04
CA ILE A 230 16.05 20.92 4.43
C ILE A 230 17.27 21.36 5.21
N LYS A 231 18.39 20.63 5.12
CA LYS A 231 19.66 20.99 5.78
C LYS A 231 20.17 22.37 5.35
N GLN A 232 20.10 22.71 4.07
CA GLN A 232 20.46 24.06 3.57
C GLN A 232 19.57 25.14 4.18
N ARG A 233 18.28 24.91 4.35
CA ARG A 233 17.34 25.87 4.95
C ARG A 233 17.57 26.03 6.46
N THR A 234 17.78 24.94 7.17
CA THR A 234 18.00 24.92 8.63
C THR A 234 19.41 25.38 8.99
N GLY A 235 20.43 24.94 8.24
CA GLY A 235 21.83 25.31 8.44
C GLY A 235 22.15 26.77 8.12
N ALA A 236 21.44 27.37 7.15
CA ALA A 236 21.61 28.80 6.83
C ALA A 236 21.17 29.74 7.98
N ARG A 237 20.42 29.24 8.97
CA ARG A 237 20.04 30.00 10.19
C ARG A 237 21.11 29.97 11.28
N SER A 238 22.14 29.15 11.19
CA SER A 238 23.19 29.01 12.19
C SER A 238 24.46 29.85 11.90
N VAL A 239 24.41 30.81 10.98
CA VAL A 239 25.50 31.74 10.73
C VAL A 239 25.42 32.89 11.75
N GLY A 240 26.00 32.66 12.93
CA GLY A 240 26.16 33.65 13.99
C GLY A 240 27.26 33.20 14.97
N PHE A 241 27.87 34.17 15.68
CA PHE A 241 29.04 34.00 16.56
C PHE A 241 28.85 33.00 17.74
N HIS A 242 27.69 32.33 17.88
CA HIS A 242 27.36 31.29 18.85
C HIS A 242 26.65 30.09 18.21
N ALA A 243 26.97 29.76 16.95
CA ALA A 243 26.44 28.57 16.32
C ALA A 243 27.07 27.33 16.98
N ASN A 244 26.32 26.61 17.79
CA ASN A 244 26.64 25.24 18.11
C ASN A 244 26.66 24.46 16.79
N VAL A 245 27.87 24.08 16.36
CA VAL A 245 28.09 23.13 15.28
C VAL A 245 27.83 21.74 15.87
N ASP A 246 26.60 21.49 16.27
CA ASP A 246 26.13 20.12 16.44
C ASP A 246 26.04 19.54 15.03
N ASN A 247 26.75 18.45 14.82
CA ASN A 247 26.85 17.74 13.54
C ASN A 247 25.45 17.49 12.96
N VAL A 248 25.02 18.34 12.05
CA VAL A 248 23.75 18.25 11.30
C VAL A 248 23.78 17.03 10.33
N GLU A 249 24.91 16.29 10.32
CA GLU A 249 25.14 15.21 9.36
C GLU A 249 24.30 13.95 9.64
N ASP A 250 23.83 13.72 10.88
CA ASP A 250 23.19 12.47 11.29
C ASP A 250 21.83 12.63 11.99
N ASN A 251 21.02 13.63 11.61
CA ASN A 251 19.65 13.64 12.13
C ASN A 251 18.78 12.67 11.33
N PRO A 252 18.43 11.48 11.88
CA PRO A 252 17.62 10.49 11.17
C PRO A 252 16.19 10.99 10.88
N ASN A 253 15.76 12.08 11.52
CA ASN A 253 14.40 12.63 11.44
C ASN A 253 14.31 13.91 10.57
N VAL A 254 15.17 14.07 9.60
CA VAL A 254 15.18 15.29 8.73
C VAL A 254 13.84 15.51 8.01
N PHE A 255 13.12 14.42 7.69
CA PHE A 255 11.81 14.53 7.03
C PHE A 255 10.72 15.16 7.91
N HIS A 256 10.87 15.17 9.23
CA HIS A 256 9.91 15.83 10.15
C HIS A 256 9.91 17.37 9.98
N ASP A 257 11.00 17.93 9.49
CA ASP A 257 11.15 19.37 9.26
C ASP A 257 10.75 19.83 7.85
N VAL A 258 10.16 18.93 7.04
CA VAL A 258 9.72 19.27 5.68
C VAL A 258 8.67 20.36 5.71
N THR A 259 8.86 21.35 4.84
CA THR A 259 7.89 22.43 4.59
C THR A 259 7.41 22.41 3.13
N THR A 260 6.28 23.04 2.87
CA THR A 260 5.77 23.22 1.49
C THR A 260 6.81 23.88 0.58
N LYS A 261 7.65 24.80 1.13
CA LYS A 261 8.74 25.44 0.38
C LYS A 261 9.82 24.46 -0.07
N ASP A 262 10.11 23.43 0.73
CA ASP A 262 11.10 22.42 0.38
C ASP A 262 10.57 21.52 -0.75
N LEU A 263 9.28 21.19 -0.72
CA LEU A 263 8.61 20.41 -1.79
C LEU A 263 8.57 21.17 -3.12
N ILE A 264 8.32 22.48 -3.07
CA ILE A 264 8.35 23.34 -4.26
C ILE A 264 9.78 23.43 -4.81
N LYS A 265 10.78 23.61 -3.95
CA LYS A 265 12.20 23.58 -4.36
C LYS A 265 12.64 22.23 -4.91
N PHE A 266 12.04 21.16 -4.43
CA PHE A 266 12.29 19.81 -4.94
C PHE A 266 11.76 19.61 -6.37
N GLY A 267 10.77 20.42 -6.79
CA GLY A 267 10.22 20.40 -8.16
C GLY A 267 8.73 20.12 -8.26
N LEU A 268 8.00 20.07 -7.14
CA LEU A 268 6.54 20.04 -7.20
C LEU A 268 5.99 21.45 -7.44
N ILE A 269 4.93 21.58 -8.25
CA ILE A 269 4.29 22.88 -8.50
C ILE A 269 3.53 23.35 -7.25
N PRO A 270 3.53 24.67 -6.97
CA PRO A 270 2.89 25.20 -5.76
C PRO A 270 1.41 24.84 -5.63
N GLU A 271 0.67 24.84 -6.74
CA GLU A 271 -0.75 24.51 -6.81
C GLU A 271 -0.99 23.06 -6.40
N PHE A 272 -0.13 22.15 -6.85
CA PHE A 272 -0.21 20.73 -6.51
C PHE A 272 0.07 20.48 -5.02
N VAL A 273 1.14 21.10 -4.49
CA VAL A 273 1.47 21.02 -3.06
C VAL A 273 0.35 21.60 -2.19
N GLY A 274 -0.30 22.67 -2.63
CA GLY A 274 -1.42 23.30 -1.96
C GLY A 274 -2.68 22.43 -1.82
N ARG A 275 -2.79 21.32 -2.58
CA ARG A 275 -3.92 20.37 -2.49
C ARG A 275 -3.72 19.27 -1.45
N PHE A 276 -2.56 19.20 -0.82
CA PHE A 276 -2.32 18.31 0.30
C PHE A 276 -2.53 19.03 1.62
N GLY A 277 -3.68 18.83 2.21
CA GLY A 277 -4.00 19.39 3.53
C GLY A 277 -3.25 18.69 4.67
N LEU A 278 -2.69 17.49 4.40
CA LEU A 278 -1.87 16.74 5.34
C LEU A 278 -0.60 16.24 4.66
N ILE A 279 0.54 16.60 5.23
CA ILE A 279 1.85 16.08 4.86
C ILE A 279 2.38 15.28 6.05
N THR A 280 2.75 14.03 5.84
CA THR A 280 3.31 13.16 6.87
C THR A 280 4.51 12.41 6.34
N ASN A 281 5.35 11.91 7.22
CA ASN A 281 6.55 11.17 6.86
C ASN A 281 6.55 9.78 7.47
N VAL A 282 7.27 8.88 6.83
CA VAL A 282 7.63 7.57 7.35
C VAL A 282 9.14 7.52 7.52
N ASP A 283 9.56 6.93 8.63
CA ASP A 283 10.96 6.83 9.00
C ASP A 283 11.62 5.57 8.43
N GLU A 284 12.93 5.59 8.35
CA GLU A 284 13.70 4.39 8.05
C GLU A 284 13.56 3.36 9.18
N LEU A 285 13.42 2.09 8.81
CA LEU A 285 13.21 1.02 9.78
C LEU A 285 14.53 0.61 10.45
N SER A 286 14.50 0.46 11.76
CA SER A 286 15.61 -0.13 12.52
C SER A 286 15.69 -1.65 12.32
N GLU A 287 16.82 -2.26 12.65
CA GLU A 287 16.97 -3.72 12.58
C GLU A 287 15.95 -4.44 13.47
N ASP A 288 15.72 -3.93 14.68
CA ASP A 288 14.72 -4.51 15.60
C ASP A 288 13.30 -4.41 15.02
N GLN A 289 12.95 -3.29 14.40
CA GLN A 289 11.67 -3.15 13.71
C GLN A 289 11.54 -4.10 12.50
N LEU A 290 12.62 -4.33 11.75
CA LEU A 290 12.62 -5.32 10.67
C LEU A 290 12.41 -6.75 11.18
N VAL A 291 12.99 -7.10 12.35
CA VAL A 291 12.73 -8.38 13.02
C VAL A 291 11.26 -8.48 13.46
N GLN A 292 10.70 -7.42 14.06
CA GLN A 292 9.28 -7.39 14.44
C GLN A 292 8.35 -7.54 13.22
N ILE A 293 8.68 -6.93 12.09
CA ILE A 293 7.92 -7.11 10.83
C ILE A 293 7.91 -8.58 10.40
N LEU A 294 9.01 -9.30 10.60
CA LEU A 294 9.10 -10.71 10.27
C LEU A 294 8.24 -11.61 11.16
N THR A 295 8.06 -11.26 12.44
CA THR A 295 7.49 -12.14 13.46
C THR A 295 6.13 -11.68 13.98
N ASP A 296 5.97 -10.40 14.30
CA ASP A 296 4.88 -9.91 15.14
C ASP A 296 3.64 -9.51 14.36
N THR A 297 3.83 -8.99 13.13
CA THR A 297 2.69 -8.54 12.33
C THR A 297 1.70 -9.69 12.06
N LYS A 298 0.41 -9.34 11.95
CA LYS A 298 -0.70 -10.29 11.81
C LYS A 298 -0.53 -11.24 10.62
N ASN A 299 0.07 -10.77 9.52
CA ASN A 299 0.37 -11.56 8.33
C ASN A 299 1.87 -11.50 8.02
N SER A 300 2.72 -11.77 9.02
CA SER A 300 4.17 -11.71 8.85
C SER A 300 4.68 -12.73 7.83
N THR A 301 5.76 -12.40 7.15
CA THR A 301 6.35 -13.28 6.12
C THR A 301 6.69 -14.66 6.69
N ILE A 302 7.20 -14.72 7.91
CA ILE A 302 7.52 -15.99 8.57
C ILE A 302 6.27 -16.84 8.78
N LYS A 303 5.19 -16.25 9.32
CA LYS A 303 3.93 -16.97 9.54
C LYS A 303 3.35 -17.52 8.22
N GLN A 304 3.48 -16.77 7.12
CA GLN A 304 3.05 -17.25 5.81
C GLN A 304 3.84 -18.49 5.37
N TYR A 305 5.18 -18.46 5.48
CA TYR A 305 6.01 -19.62 5.12
C TYR A 305 5.82 -20.78 6.09
N GLN A 306 5.68 -20.52 7.39
CA GLN A 306 5.37 -21.57 8.37
C GLN A 306 4.08 -22.30 7.99
N TYR A 307 3.03 -21.54 7.65
CA TYR A 307 1.75 -22.14 7.21
C TYR A 307 1.91 -22.93 5.91
N MET A 308 2.67 -22.45 4.93
CA MET A 308 2.92 -23.19 3.68
C MET A 308 3.63 -24.54 3.95
N PHE A 309 4.67 -24.54 4.78
CA PHE A 309 5.38 -25.76 5.14
C PHE A 309 4.54 -26.71 6.03
N GLU A 310 3.65 -26.16 6.86
CA GLU A 310 2.69 -26.94 7.66
C GLU A 310 1.71 -27.70 6.77
N LEU A 311 1.27 -27.11 5.66
CA LEU A 311 0.42 -27.81 4.66
C LEU A 311 1.14 -29.02 4.04
N ASP A 312 2.46 -28.97 3.92
CA ASP A 312 3.28 -30.09 3.48
C ASP A 312 3.61 -31.07 4.63
N GLY A 313 3.19 -30.78 5.86
CA GLY A 313 3.48 -31.57 7.04
C GLY A 313 4.85 -31.33 7.68
N ILE A 314 5.48 -30.20 7.38
CA ILE A 314 6.80 -29.79 7.89
C ILE A 314 6.64 -28.62 8.86
N ASN A 315 7.24 -28.74 10.06
CA ASN A 315 7.31 -27.61 11.01
C ASN A 315 8.54 -26.74 10.70
N LEU A 316 8.31 -25.52 10.20
CA LEU A 316 9.36 -24.55 9.92
C LEU A 316 9.58 -23.63 11.11
N SER A 317 10.84 -23.47 11.55
CA SER A 317 11.22 -22.55 12.63
C SER A 317 12.49 -21.77 12.29
N PHE A 318 12.58 -20.55 12.85
CA PHE A 318 13.73 -19.66 12.70
C PHE A 318 14.34 -19.38 14.07
N GLU A 319 15.66 -19.42 14.15
CA GLU A 319 16.39 -18.97 15.34
C GLU A 319 16.47 -17.43 15.36
N GLN A 320 16.53 -16.85 16.55
CA GLN A 320 16.58 -15.39 16.72
C GLN A 320 17.77 -14.76 15.99
N ASP A 321 18.92 -15.43 16.01
CA ASP A 321 20.12 -14.94 15.32
C ASP A 321 19.97 -14.96 13.79
N ALA A 322 19.21 -15.92 13.25
CA ALA A 322 18.85 -15.95 11.84
C ALA A 322 17.96 -14.76 11.46
N LEU A 323 16.96 -14.44 12.28
CA LEU A 323 16.07 -13.28 12.06
C LEU A 323 16.85 -11.97 12.04
N ARG A 324 17.76 -11.78 12.98
CA ARG A 324 18.62 -10.59 13.04
C ARG A 324 19.53 -10.50 11.82
N GLU A 325 20.11 -11.61 11.38
CA GLU A 325 20.96 -11.65 10.19
C GLU A 325 20.16 -11.30 8.93
N ILE A 326 18.92 -11.80 8.79
CA ILE A 326 18.01 -11.43 7.69
C ILE A 326 17.73 -9.92 7.71
N ALA A 327 17.38 -9.36 8.87
CA ALA A 327 17.11 -7.94 9.05
C ALA A 327 18.32 -7.07 8.69
N LYS A 328 19.52 -7.47 9.15
CA LYS A 328 20.78 -6.81 8.85
C LYS A 328 21.05 -6.76 7.34
N ARG A 329 20.93 -7.90 6.65
CA ARG A 329 21.12 -7.98 5.18
C ARG A 329 20.12 -7.11 4.43
N ALA A 330 18.84 -7.08 4.85
CA ALA A 330 17.84 -6.23 4.24
C ALA A 330 18.18 -4.73 4.39
N LYS A 331 18.74 -4.34 5.53
CA LYS A 331 19.21 -2.97 5.80
C LYS A 331 20.45 -2.61 4.96
N GLU A 332 21.44 -3.50 4.88
CA GLU A 332 22.64 -3.32 4.06
C GLU A 332 22.28 -3.14 2.57
N LEU A 333 21.28 -3.87 2.08
CA LEU A 333 20.74 -3.75 0.73
C LEU A 333 19.87 -2.49 0.53
N LYS A 334 19.60 -1.70 1.57
CA LYS A 334 18.71 -0.52 1.55
C LYS A 334 17.32 -0.80 0.99
N THR A 335 16.83 -2.02 1.16
CA THR A 335 15.53 -2.47 0.65
C THR A 335 14.43 -2.47 1.71
N ASN A 336 14.80 -2.22 2.97
CA ASN A 336 13.89 -2.22 4.12
C ASN A 336 12.99 -3.47 4.13
N ALA A 337 11.73 -3.37 4.53
CA ALA A 337 10.82 -4.51 4.62
C ALA A 337 10.57 -5.25 3.29
N ARG A 338 10.71 -4.57 2.12
CA ARG A 338 10.55 -5.21 0.81
C ARG A 338 11.61 -6.29 0.55
N GLY A 339 12.84 -6.09 1.04
CA GLY A 339 13.95 -7.04 0.88
C GLY A 339 13.82 -8.30 1.73
N LEU A 340 13.11 -8.23 2.86
CA LEU A 340 12.99 -9.35 3.79
C LEU A 340 12.40 -10.60 3.12
N LYS A 341 11.32 -10.44 2.34
CA LYS A 341 10.69 -11.55 1.63
C LYS A 341 11.64 -12.22 0.64
N ASN A 342 12.36 -11.42 -0.16
CA ASN A 342 13.29 -11.96 -1.16
C ASN A 342 14.44 -12.74 -0.52
N ILE A 343 14.93 -12.29 0.65
CA ILE A 343 15.99 -13.00 1.38
C ILE A 343 15.47 -14.33 1.88
N ILE A 344 14.30 -14.36 2.53
CA ILE A 344 13.69 -15.57 3.05
C ILE A 344 13.39 -16.57 1.91
N GLU A 345 12.84 -16.08 0.81
CA GLU A 345 12.50 -16.90 -0.36
C GLU A 345 13.73 -17.62 -0.92
N LYS A 346 14.84 -16.91 -1.08
CA LYS A 346 16.11 -17.52 -1.52
C LYS A 346 16.61 -18.59 -0.57
N ILE A 347 16.45 -18.41 0.74
CA ILE A 347 16.87 -19.37 1.77
C ILE A 347 15.99 -20.61 1.74
N LEU A 348 14.67 -20.43 1.58
CA LEU A 348 13.70 -21.53 1.66
C LEU A 348 13.52 -22.29 0.35
N MET A 349 13.80 -21.67 -0.80
CA MET A 349 13.59 -22.28 -2.13
C MET A 349 14.20 -23.70 -2.27
N PRO A 350 15.43 -24.02 -1.81
CA PRO A 350 15.98 -25.37 -1.88
C PRO A 350 15.19 -26.40 -1.08
N TYR A 351 14.51 -26.00 -0.02
CA TYR A 351 13.72 -26.88 0.83
C TYR A 351 12.28 -27.02 0.33
N GLN A 352 11.77 -26.01 -0.36
CA GLN A 352 10.43 -26.05 -0.96
C GLN A 352 10.36 -27.01 -2.16
N ILE A 353 11.40 -27.04 -3.00
CA ILE A 353 11.41 -27.89 -4.19
C ILE A 353 11.41 -29.38 -3.81
N ASP A 354 12.08 -29.73 -2.72
CA ASP A 354 12.22 -31.12 -2.25
C ASP A 354 11.24 -31.47 -1.12
N ALA A 355 10.31 -30.57 -0.75
CA ALA A 355 9.46 -30.71 0.44
C ALA A 355 8.71 -32.06 0.48
N VAL A 356 8.07 -32.46 -0.61
CA VAL A 356 7.30 -33.71 -0.71
C VAL A 356 8.22 -34.93 -0.52
N ASP A 357 9.34 -34.97 -1.24
CA ASP A 357 10.31 -36.08 -1.14
C ASP A 357 10.93 -36.18 0.26
N LEU A 358 11.18 -35.03 0.89
CA LEU A 358 11.72 -34.97 2.25
C LEU A 358 10.70 -35.48 3.29
N VAL A 359 9.42 -35.18 3.11
CA VAL A 359 8.35 -35.71 3.97
C VAL A 359 8.18 -37.22 3.79
N GLU A 360 8.28 -37.73 2.58
CA GLU A 360 8.28 -39.19 2.33
C GLU A 360 9.46 -39.89 3.01
N ARG A 361 10.61 -39.22 3.12
CA ARG A 361 11.80 -39.69 3.86
C ARG A 361 11.65 -39.53 5.38
N GLY A 362 10.54 -38.96 5.85
CA GLY A 362 10.24 -38.78 7.27
C GLY A 362 10.68 -37.47 7.87
N LEU A 363 10.94 -36.42 7.06
CA LEU A 363 11.21 -35.07 7.57
C LEU A 363 10.01 -34.54 8.34
N LYS A 364 10.25 -34.04 9.55
CA LYS A 364 9.23 -33.42 10.42
C LYS A 364 9.42 -31.95 10.64
N SER A 365 10.65 -31.50 10.72
CA SER A 365 10.91 -30.08 10.96
C SER A 365 12.19 -29.59 10.29
N ILE A 366 12.16 -28.32 9.91
CA ILE A 366 13.29 -27.54 9.39
C ILE A 366 13.53 -26.37 10.33
N ARG A 367 14.76 -26.19 10.77
CA ARG A 367 15.16 -25.06 11.58
C ARG A 367 16.21 -24.26 10.85
N ILE A 368 15.91 -22.98 10.63
CA ILE A 368 16.80 -22.01 9.99
C ILE A 368 17.62 -21.33 11.06
N SER A 369 18.94 -21.51 11.00
CA SER A 369 19.93 -20.87 11.87
C SER A 369 20.68 -19.77 11.13
N LYS A 370 21.50 -19.00 11.84
CA LYS A 370 22.41 -18.02 11.22
C LYS A 370 23.32 -18.69 10.17
N ASP A 371 23.85 -19.87 10.48
CA ASP A 371 24.68 -20.63 9.56
C ASP A 371 23.98 -20.95 8.25
N THR A 372 22.66 -21.17 8.30
CA THR A 372 21.85 -21.39 7.07
C THR A 372 21.77 -20.13 6.22
N ILE A 373 21.70 -18.96 6.84
CA ILE A 373 21.74 -17.68 6.13
C ILE A 373 23.09 -17.48 5.44
N ASP A 374 24.18 -17.99 6.06
CA ASP A 374 25.55 -17.93 5.52
C ASP A 374 25.86 -19.03 4.49
N GLY A 375 24.84 -19.83 4.08
CA GLY A 375 24.93 -20.81 3.00
C GLY A 375 25.18 -22.25 3.46
N LYS A 376 25.14 -22.56 4.77
CA LYS A 376 25.15 -23.93 5.25
C LYS A 376 23.76 -24.55 5.17
N PRO A 377 23.63 -25.89 5.10
CA PRO A 377 22.32 -26.55 5.14
C PRO A 377 21.53 -26.24 6.43
N ALA A 378 20.21 -26.17 6.31
CA ALA A 378 19.33 -26.03 7.47
C ALA A 378 19.38 -27.31 8.34
N ILE A 379 19.03 -27.14 9.62
CA ILE A 379 18.90 -28.25 10.55
C ILE A 379 17.58 -28.96 10.26
N MET A 380 17.69 -30.21 9.76
CA MET A 380 16.54 -31.06 9.43
C MET A 380 16.37 -32.16 10.47
N ILE A 381 15.15 -32.33 10.96
CA ILE A 381 14.81 -33.35 11.96
C ILE A 381 13.85 -34.37 11.32
N PHE A 382 14.30 -35.60 11.25
CA PHE A 382 13.58 -36.74 10.69
C PHE A 382 12.97 -37.64 11.78
N ASP A 383 11.88 -38.32 11.45
CA ASP A 383 11.29 -39.35 12.32
C ASP A 383 12.20 -40.60 12.37
N LYS A 384 12.62 -40.99 13.59
CA LYS A 384 13.53 -42.11 13.78
C LYS A 384 12.95 -43.45 13.21
N LYS A 385 11.65 -43.66 13.27
CA LYS A 385 11.01 -44.92 12.81
C LYS A 385 10.97 -45.08 11.28
N LYS A 386 10.89 -44.03 10.50
CA LYS A 386 10.87 -44.11 9.02
C LYS A 386 12.27 -44.15 8.42
N ASN A 387 13.27 -43.61 9.10
CA ASN A 387 14.65 -43.61 8.62
C ASN A 387 15.31 -45.00 8.68
N GLU A 388 15.00 -45.80 9.72
CA GLU A 388 15.52 -47.16 9.87
C GLU A 388 14.90 -48.15 8.85
N GLN A 389 13.65 -48.00 8.48
CA GLN A 389 12.98 -48.88 7.51
C GLN A 389 13.48 -48.69 6.07
N LYS A 390 13.87 -47.46 5.65
CA LYS A 390 14.39 -47.25 4.30
C LYS A 390 15.88 -47.57 4.15
N GLN A 391 16.69 -47.49 5.20
CA GLN A 391 18.07 -47.96 5.16
C GLN A 391 18.18 -49.49 5.05
N GLN A 392 17.19 -50.22 5.54
CA GLN A 392 17.11 -51.68 5.37
C GLN A 392 16.61 -52.12 3.99
N SER A 393 15.83 -51.28 3.29
CA SER A 393 15.33 -51.58 1.94
C SER A 393 16.29 -51.17 0.79
N THR A 394 17.37 -50.46 1.07
CA THR A 394 18.38 -50.08 0.06
C THR A 394 19.63 -50.97 0.13
N ASN A 395 19.73 -51.84 1.14
CA ASN A 395 20.84 -52.79 1.35
C ASN A 395 20.42 -54.26 1.20
N GLY A 396 19.24 -54.52 0.56
CA GLY A 396 18.73 -55.85 0.30
C GLY A 396 18.75 -56.20 -1.23
#